data_baafe899bf8ae07d8554d7f60064d0f7
#
_entry.id   baafe899bf8ae07d8554d7f60064d0f7
#
_cell.length_a   1.000
_cell.length_b   1.000
_cell.length_c   1.000
_cell.angle_alpha   90.00
_cell.angle_beta   90.00
_cell.angle_gamma   90.00
#
_symmetry.space_group_name_H-M   'P 1'
#
loop_
_entity.id
_entity.type
_entity.pdbx_description
1 polymer ?
#
loop_
_entity_poly.entity_id
_entity_poly.type
_entity_poly.pdbx_seq_one_letter_code
_entity_poly.pdbx_strand_id
1 'polypeptide(L)'
;MTSPSGTGIVVFGAGRIGSSLAHGIAEADEFDAHVLVTTRSGAPSARTEGLSLVSNADGATRADYAFICTKPQDTAALLDEIRDDLRPDTVVVSFVSGLTTQWFEARLGAGRPVVRVMTTLAIELGCGASVAAGGAHATPDHMSVVNSLLTTVGTSVEAPEDYLDAVSGISGGGIAYFYFLVEVMTQAGVKEGLPVDLARDLLIQAAVGAGEMMRASGRHPAQLREDVMSRGGQTIAAFRELERHNVRDALFDAVAAAHARGRELASQSELDSRQSKSTNDENAEPV
;
A
#
# COMPACT_ATOMS: atom_id res chain seq x y z
N MET A 1 9.70 -2.52 -20.18
CA MET A 1 11.18 -2.59 -20.04
C MET A 1 11.45 -3.75 -19.11
N THR A 2 12.26 -4.73 -19.50
CA THR A 2 12.67 -5.85 -18.65
C THR A 2 13.67 -5.34 -17.62
N SER A 3 13.56 -5.75 -16.35
CA SER A 3 14.63 -5.57 -15.35
C SER A 3 15.97 -6.06 -15.93
N PRO A 4 17.10 -5.43 -15.57
CA PRO A 4 18.40 -6.00 -15.89
C PRO A 4 18.47 -7.44 -15.37
N SER A 5 19.08 -8.36 -16.13
CA SER A 5 19.20 -9.76 -15.73
C SER A 5 19.91 -9.87 -14.38
N GLY A 6 19.28 -10.58 -13.44
CA GLY A 6 19.83 -10.78 -12.09
C GLY A 6 19.58 -9.64 -11.10
N THR A 7 18.52 -8.81 -11.27
CA THR A 7 18.19 -7.73 -10.32
C THR A 7 17.91 -8.27 -8.92
N GLY A 8 18.65 -7.81 -7.93
CA GLY A 8 18.49 -8.17 -6.52
C GLY A 8 17.33 -7.40 -5.89
N ILE A 9 16.26 -8.09 -5.51
CA ILE A 9 15.12 -7.50 -4.82
C ILE A 9 15.06 -8.06 -3.41
N VAL A 10 15.10 -7.19 -2.42
CA VAL A 10 15.08 -7.59 -1.01
C VAL A 10 13.88 -6.95 -0.31
N VAL A 11 13.04 -7.78 0.29
CA VAL A 11 11.88 -7.33 1.06
C VAL A 11 12.19 -7.42 2.55
N PHE A 12 12.39 -6.28 3.17
CA PHE A 12 12.60 -6.16 4.61
C PHE A 12 11.26 -6.12 5.34
N GLY A 13 10.91 -7.24 5.97
CA GLY A 13 9.65 -7.42 6.68
C GLY A 13 8.61 -8.21 5.89
N ALA A 14 8.65 -9.54 6.02
CA ALA A 14 7.68 -10.45 5.38
C ALA A 14 6.34 -10.53 6.15
N GLY A 15 5.72 -9.36 6.39
CA GLY A 15 4.33 -9.23 6.82
C GLY A 15 3.36 -9.49 5.65
N ARG A 16 2.07 -9.12 5.81
CA ARG A 16 1.06 -9.32 4.75
C ARG A 16 1.46 -8.65 3.43
N ILE A 17 1.85 -7.37 3.47
CA ILE A 17 2.27 -6.62 2.28
C ILE A 17 3.58 -7.20 1.72
N GLY A 18 4.61 -7.32 2.56
CA GLY A 18 5.93 -7.73 2.08
C GLY A 18 5.96 -9.15 1.50
N SER A 19 5.27 -10.12 2.12
CA SER A 19 5.20 -11.47 1.57
C SER A 19 4.46 -11.53 0.23
N SER A 20 3.35 -10.79 0.10
CA SER A 20 2.59 -10.74 -1.15
C SER A 20 3.38 -10.10 -2.30
N LEU A 21 4.10 -9.01 -2.01
CA LEU A 21 5.03 -8.42 -2.97
C LEU A 21 6.11 -9.41 -3.39
N ALA A 22 6.76 -10.06 -2.41
CA ALA A 22 7.81 -11.02 -2.69
C ALA A 22 7.34 -12.18 -3.58
N HIS A 23 6.17 -12.76 -3.28
CA HIS A 23 5.57 -13.82 -4.12
C HIS A 23 5.21 -13.30 -5.50
N GLY A 24 4.48 -12.18 -5.59
CA GLY A 24 4.05 -11.64 -6.88
C GLY A 24 5.22 -11.30 -7.82
N ILE A 25 6.32 -10.79 -7.25
CA ILE A 25 7.53 -10.49 -8.05
C ILE A 25 8.27 -11.79 -8.41
N ALA A 26 8.38 -12.76 -7.47
CA ALA A 26 9.08 -14.02 -7.72
C ALA A 26 8.37 -14.92 -8.74
N GLU A 27 7.04 -14.83 -8.82
CA GLU A 27 6.20 -15.61 -9.75
C GLU A 27 6.05 -14.94 -11.13
N ALA A 28 6.50 -13.69 -11.29
CA ALA A 28 6.37 -12.96 -12.54
C ALA A 28 7.48 -13.33 -13.53
N ASP A 29 7.13 -14.09 -14.57
CA ASP A 29 8.05 -14.57 -15.62
C ASP A 29 8.74 -13.44 -16.41
N GLU A 30 8.22 -12.22 -16.33
CA GLU A 30 8.74 -11.05 -17.05
C GLU A 30 9.96 -10.39 -16.38
N PHE A 31 10.28 -10.81 -15.14
CA PHE A 31 11.41 -10.28 -14.38
C PHE A 31 12.44 -11.37 -14.10
N ASP A 32 13.66 -11.16 -14.57
CA ASP A 32 14.81 -11.95 -14.09
C ASP A 32 15.32 -11.35 -12.78
N ALA A 33 14.59 -11.66 -11.68
CA ALA A 33 14.81 -11.08 -10.37
C ALA A 33 15.15 -12.15 -9.32
N HIS A 34 16.14 -11.86 -8.48
CA HIS A 34 16.43 -12.63 -7.28
C HIS A 34 15.73 -12.02 -6.08
N VAL A 35 14.59 -12.62 -5.69
CA VAL A 35 13.78 -12.13 -4.58
C VAL A 35 14.23 -12.77 -3.28
N LEU A 36 14.66 -11.94 -2.33
CA LEU A 36 15.06 -12.31 -0.97
C LEU A 36 14.12 -11.63 0.02
N VAL A 37 13.86 -12.29 1.14
CA VAL A 37 13.03 -11.72 2.21
C VAL A 37 13.72 -11.78 3.56
N THR A 38 13.44 -10.80 4.42
CA THR A 38 13.88 -10.83 5.81
C THR A 38 12.70 -10.83 6.75
N THR A 39 12.85 -11.46 7.91
CA THR A 39 11.84 -11.48 8.97
C THR A 39 12.49 -11.09 10.30
N ARG A 40 11.71 -10.48 11.21
CA ARG A 40 12.23 -10.13 12.54
C ARG A 40 12.78 -11.33 13.31
N SER A 41 12.16 -12.49 13.18
CA SER A 41 12.59 -13.73 13.88
C SER A 41 13.71 -14.47 13.16
N GLY A 42 14.03 -14.13 11.91
CA GLY A 42 14.89 -14.94 11.05
C GLY A 42 14.33 -16.32 10.70
N ALA A 43 13.11 -16.64 11.16
CA ALA A 43 12.50 -17.95 11.00
C ALA A 43 11.47 -18.00 9.86
N PRO A 44 11.35 -19.15 9.15
CA PRO A 44 10.30 -19.36 8.16
C PRO A 44 8.89 -19.30 8.79
N SER A 45 7.93 -18.93 7.97
CA SER A 45 6.50 -18.91 8.30
C SER A 45 5.69 -19.36 7.08
N ALA A 46 4.41 -19.66 7.25
CA ALA A 46 3.53 -19.97 6.12
C ALA A 46 3.50 -18.85 5.06
N ARG A 47 3.80 -17.61 5.42
CA ARG A 47 3.86 -16.48 4.48
C ARG A 47 5.15 -16.41 3.68
N THR A 48 6.19 -17.07 4.13
CA THR A 48 7.51 -17.08 3.49
C THR A 48 7.84 -18.43 2.86
N GLU A 49 6.86 -19.31 2.77
CA GLU A 49 7.00 -20.61 2.09
C GLU A 49 7.35 -20.38 0.61
N GLY A 50 8.39 -21.05 0.13
CA GLY A 50 8.88 -20.88 -1.25
C GLY A 50 9.78 -19.66 -1.47
N LEU A 51 9.93 -18.75 -0.49
CA LEU A 51 10.82 -17.59 -0.58
C LEU A 51 12.17 -17.85 0.09
N SER A 52 13.22 -17.21 -0.44
CA SER A 52 14.58 -17.28 0.13
C SER A 52 14.74 -16.31 1.29
N LEU A 53 14.93 -16.84 2.51
CA LEU A 53 15.16 -16.06 3.72
C LEU A 53 16.65 -15.75 3.91
N VAL A 54 16.94 -14.48 4.27
CA VAL A 54 18.29 -14.02 4.59
C VAL A 54 18.28 -13.12 5.84
N SER A 55 19.45 -12.83 6.40
CA SER A 55 19.60 -11.81 7.43
C SER A 55 19.42 -10.40 6.84
N ASN A 56 19.14 -9.39 7.68
CA ASN A 56 19.03 -8.00 7.22
C ASN A 56 20.34 -7.53 6.55
N ALA A 57 21.49 -7.80 7.16
CA ALA A 57 22.80 -7.42 6.63
C ALA A 57 23.11 -8.10 5.29
N ASP A 58 22.87 -9.42 5.18
CA ASP A 58 23.10 -10.16 3.93
C ASP A 58 22.13 -9.69 2.82
N GLY A 59 20.89 -9.39 3.16
CA GLY A 59 19.93 -8.80 2.23
C GLY A 59 20.37 -7.42 1.75
N ALA A 60 20.83 -6.56 2.64
CA ALA A 60 21.24 -5.19 2.31
C ALA A 60 22.37 -5.17 1.25
N THR A 61 23.38 -6.02 1.38
CA THR A 61 24.50 -6.10 0.42
C THR A 61 24.09 -6.56 -0.98
N ARG A 62 22.93 -7.23 -1.12
CA ARG A 62 22.43 -7.80 -2.37
C ARG A 62 21.31 -6.98 -3.02
N ALA A 63 20.79 -5.95 -2.34
CA ALA A 63 19.65 -5.20 -2.81
C ALA A 63 20.01 -4.20 -3.91
N ASP A 64 19.45 -4.36 -5.11
CA ASP A 64 19.27 -3.29 -6.07
C ASP A 64 18.04 -2.46 -5.69
N TYR A 65 16.97 -3.14 -5.25
CA TYR A 65 15.75 -2.55 -4.72
C TYR A 65 15.47 -3.12 -3.32
N ALA A 66 15.47 -2.24 -2.33
CA ALA A 66 15.20 -2.56 -0.93
C ALA A 66 13.76 -2.14 -0.57
N PHE A 67 12.85 -3.11 -0.51
CA PHE A 67 11.44 -2.90 -0.15
C PHE A 67 11.27 -2.91 1.36
N ILE A 68 10.97 -1.76 1.95
CA ILE A 68 10.78 -1.61 3.40
C ILE A 68 9.30 -1.79 3.75
N CYS A 69 8.97 -2.97 4.29
CA CYS A 69 7.60 -3.39 4.63
C CYS A 69 7.42 -3.61 6.15
N THR A 70 8.21 -2.94 6.96
CA THR A 70 8.13 -2.97 8.42
C THR A 70 7.04 -2.04 8.96
N LYS A 71 6.72 -2.17 10.24
CA LYS A 71 5.86 -1.20 10.92
C LYS A 71 6.64 0.10 11.18
N PRO A 72 5.97 1.28 11.22
CA PRO A 72 6.64 2.57 11.43
C PRO A 72 7.60 2.59 12.62
N GLN A 73 7.19 2.04 13.77
CA GLN A 73 8.01 2.01 14.99
C GLN A 73 9.26 1.12 14.90
N ASP A 74 9.31 0.19 13.95
CA ASP A 74 10.44 -0.73 13.75
C ASP A 74 11.40 -0.24 12.65
N THR A 75 10.95 0.71 11.82
CA THR A 75 11.66 1.12 10.59
C THR A 75 12.97 1.81 10.90
N ALA A 76 13.00 2.68 11.90
CA ALA A 76 14.20 3.42 12.27
C ALA A 76 15.35 2.47 12.65
N ALA A 77 15.08 1.50 13.52
CA ALA A 77 16.07 0.51 13.94
C ALA A 77 16.56 -0.37 12.79
N LEU A 78 15.65 -0.78 11.90
CA LEU A 78 16.04 -1.51 10.69
C LEU A 78 16.98 -0.68 9.81
N LEU A 79 16.66 0.58 9.53
CA LEU A 79 17.50 1.42 8.68
C LEU A 79 18.89 1.67 9.30
N ASP A 80 18.98 1.84 10.62
CA ASP A 80 20.25 2.00 11.32
C ASP A 80 21.10 0.72 11.24
N GLU A 81 20.47 -0.46 11.20
CA GLU A 81 21.14 -1.74 11.02
C GLU A 81 21.69 -1.93 9.59
N ILE A 82 20.90 -1.55 8.56
CA ILE A 82 21.24 -1.92 7.16
C ILE A 82 21.89 -0.82 6.34
N ARG A 83 21.84 0.45 6.76
CA ARG A 83 22.24 1.61 5.92
C ARG A 83 23.68 1.52 5.38
N ASP A 84 24.61 1.02 6.21
CA ASP A 84 26.03 0.97 5.88
C ASP A 84 26.36 -0.23 4.98
N ASP A 85 25.48 -1.24 4.94
CA ASP A 85 25.57 -2.42 4.07
C ASP A 85 24.85 -2.23 2.72
N LEU A 86 23.92 -1.25 2.61
CA LEU A 86 23.25 -0.93 1.36
C LEU A 86 24.24 -0.32 0.36
N ARG A 87 24.23 -0.80 -0.89
CA ARG A 87 25.02 -0.20 -1.96
C ARG A 87 24.59 1.25 -2.23
N PRO A 88 25.49 2.13 -2.70
CA PRO A 88 25.18 3.54 -2.94
C PRO A 88 24.01 3.78 -3.92
N ASP A 89 23.84 2.88 -4.89
CA ASP A 89 22.84 2.91 -5.95
C ASP A 89 21.56 2.15 -5.62
N THR A 90 21.47 1.49 -4.45
CA THR A 90 20.25 0.78 -4.01
C THR A 90 19.08 1.75 -3.94
N VAL A 91 17.99 1.43 -4.63
CA VAL A 91 16.71 2.15 -4.53
C VAL A 91 15.92 1.65 -3.32
N VAL A 92 15.61 2.54 -2.38
CA VAL A 92 14.79 2.19 -1.22
C VAL A 92 13.32 2.46 -1.53
N VAL A 93 12.49 1.42 -1.45
CA VAL A 93 11.05 1.50 -1.73
C VAL A 93 10.27 1.30 -0.42
N SER A 94 9.66 2.37 0.08
CA SER A 94 8.98 2.36 1.38
C SER A 94 7.49 2.12 1.26
N PHE A 95 6.98 1.12 1.97
CA PHE A 95 5.54 0.86 2.20
C PHE A 95 5.09 1.31 3.59
N VAL A 96 5.90 2.11 4.25
CA VAL A 96 5.67 2.50 5.65
C VAL A 96 4.77 3.71 5.72
N SER A 97 3.63 3.57 6.38
CA SER A 97 2.70 4.69 6.58
C SER A 97 3.30 5.77 7.49
N GLY A 98 3.07 7.03 7.14
CA GLY A 98 3.45 8.19 7.96
C GLY A 98 4.93 8.57 7.90
N LEU A 99 5.79 7.87 7.13
CA LEU A 99 7.17 8.24 6.90
C LEU A 99 7.35 8.76 5.48
N THR A 100 7.91 9.97 5.33
CA THR A 100 8.11 10.64 4.04
C THR A 100 9.40 10.17 3.37
N THR A 101 9.53 10.41 2.06
CA THR A 101 10.78 10.20 1.33
C THR A 101 11.93 10.98 1.96
N GLN A 102 11.68 12.24 2.35
CA GLN A 102 12.65 13.08 3.03
C GLN A 102 13.13 12.47 4.36
N TRP A 103 12.22 11.82 5.11
CA TRP A 103 12.59 11.14 6.36
C TRP A 103 13.58 10.00 6.11
N PHE A 104 13.34 9.19 5.06
CA PHE A 104 14.26 8.11 4.65
C PHE A 104 15.59 8.65 4.15
N GLU A 105 15.57 9.66 3.28
CA GLU A 105 16.78 10.30 2.70
C GLU A 105 17.67 10.88 3.80
N ALA A 106 17.07 11.55 4.80
CA ALA A 106 17.81 12.11 5.92
C ALA A 106 18.51 11.03 6.79
N ARG A 107 17.98 9.80 6.82
CA ARG A 107 18.50 8.72 7.65
C ARG A 107 19.48 7.82 6.89
N LEU A 108 19.27 7.63 5.62
CA LEU A 108 20.09 6.78 4.75
C LEU A 108 21.33 7.49 4.17
N GLY A 109 21.37 8.82 4.27
CA GLY A 109 22.45 9.64 3.73
C GLY A 109 22.10 10.27 2.38
N ALA A 110 22.85 11.32 2.03
CA ALA A 110 22.61 12.12 0.84
C ALA A 110 22.77 11.31 -0.46
N GLY A 111 21.87 11.56 -1.41
CA GLY A 111 21.97 11.00 -2.77
C GLY A 111 21.26 9.65 -2.96
N ARG A 112 20.75 9.02 -1.91
CA ARG A 112 20.08 7.73 -2.02
C ARG A 112 18.69 7.87 -2.64
N PRO A 113 18.37 7.14 -3.72
CA PRO A 113 17.03 7.17 -4.30
C PRO A 113 16.01 6.49 -3.38
N VAL A 114 14.94 7.21 -3.08
CA VAL A 114 13.82 6.72 -2.26
C VAL A 114 12.52 6.84 -3.05
N VAL A 115 11.70 5.81 -3.00
CA VAL A 115 10.33 5.81 -3.55
C VAL A 115 9.37 5.46 -2.41
N ARG A 116 8.36 6.28 -2.18
CA ARG A 116 7.29 5.97 -1.23
C ARG A 116 6.10 5.37 -1.97
N VAL A 117 5.56 4.29 -1.44
CA VAL A 117 4.42 3.59 -2.03
C VAL A 117 3.30 3.45 -1.01
N MET A 118 2.10 3.78 -1.42
CA MET A 118 0.87 3.43 -0.73
C MET A 118 0.14 2.36 -1.53
N THR A 119 -0.29 1.28 -0.87
CA THR A 119 -0.98 0.17 -1.53
C THR A 119 -2.13 -0.38 -0.67
N THR A 120 -2.97 -1.24 -1.25
CA THR A 120 -4.05 -1.92 -0.54
C THR A 120 -3.68 -3.37 -0.20
N LEU A 121 -4.32 -3.94 0.83
CA LEU A 121 -4.13 -5.36 1.18
C LEU A 121 -4.60 -6.33 0.07
N ALA A 122 -5.33 -5.85 -0.94
CA ALA A 122 -5.75 -6.66 -2.07
C ALA A 122 -4.57 -7.14 -2.96
N ILE A 123 -3.34 -6.66 -2.70
CA ILE A 123 -2.12 -7.23 -3.30
C ILE A 123 -1.97 -8.72 -3.01
N GLU A 124 -2.54 -9.25 -1.92
CA GLU A 124 -2.55 -10.68 -1.59
C GLU A 124 -3.24 -11.54 -2.66
N LEU A 125 -4.06 -10.91 -3.49
CA LEU A 125 -4.81 -11.56 -4.57
C LEU A 125 -4.45 -10.98 -5.96
N GLY A 126 -3.34 -10.26 -6.09
CA GLY A 126 -2.97 -9.60 -7.36
C GLY A 126 -3.92 -8.46 -7.76
N CYS A 127 -4.74 -7.96 -6.83
CA CYS A 127 -5.72 -6.89 -7.06
C CYS A 127 -5.37 -5.60 -6.30
N GLY A 128 -4.10 -5.38 -6.00
CA GLY A 128 -3.62 -4.19 -5.32
C GLY A 128 -3.88 -2.92 -6.12
N ALA A 129 -4.09 -1.82 -5.40
CA ALA A 129 -4.07 -0.48 -5.98
C ALA A 129 -2.92 0.28 -5.33
N SER A 130 -1.87 0.53 -6.09
CA SER A 130 -0.65 1.15 -5.62
C SER A 130 -0.48 2.55 -6.20
N VAL A 131 0.03 3.46 -5.38
CA VAL A 131 0.47 4.79 -5.81
C VAL A 131 1.91 4.96 -5.35
N ALA A 132 2.80 5.31 -6.28
CA ALA A 132 4.22 5.52 -6.04
C ALA A 132 4.59 7.00 -6.19
N ALA A 133 5.42 7.51 -5.28
CA ALA A 133 5.97 8.85 -5.32
C ALA A 133 7.50 8.80 -5.15
N GLY A 134 8.22 9.43 -6.07
CA GLY A 134 9.68 9.54 -5.99
C GLY A 134 10.12 10.65 -5.05
N GLY A 135 11.17 10.38 -4.27
CA GLY A 135 11.91 11.37 -3.49
C GLY A 135 12.87 12.20 -4.35
N ALA A 136 13.69 13.01 -3.70
CA ALA A 136 14.56 13.97 -4.37
C ALA A 136 15.59 13.35 -5.32
N HIS A 137 15.99 12.11 -5.08
CA HIS A 137 17.02 11.40 -5.86
C HIS A 137 16.47 10.23 -6.69
N ALA A 138 15.15 10.00 -6.66
CA ALA A 138 14.51 9.01 -7.51
C ALA A 138 14.46 9.50 -8.97
N THR A 139 15.03 8.72 -9.88
CA THR A 139 15.01 9.03 -11.33
C THR A 139 13.75 8.46 -11.99
N PRO A 140 13.39 8.92 -13.20
CA PRO A 140 12.32 8.30 -13.99
C PRO A 140 12.53 6.80 -14.24
N ASP A 141 13.78 6.35 -14.42
CA ASP A 141 14.10 4.93 -14.59
C ASP A 141 13.82 4.14 -13.30
N HIS A 142 14.17 4.67 -12.13
CA HIS A 142 13.81 4.08 -10.84
C HIS A 142 12.30 3.94 -10.69
N MET A 143 11.55 4.98 -11.01
CA MET A 143 10.08 4.98 -10.94
C MET A 143 9.47 3.95 -11.90
N SER A 144 9.99 3.88 -13.13
CA SER A 144 9.53 2.91 -14.13
C SER A 144 9.68 1.47 -13.65
N VAL A 145 10.86 1.12 -13.07
CA VAL A 145 11.11 -0.23 -12.55
C VAL A 145 10.21 -0.52 -11.34
N VAL A 146 10.12 0.41 -10.38
CA VAL A 146 9.25 0.22 -9.21
C VAL A 146 7.79 0.03 -9.62
N ASN A 147 7.26 0.84 -10.53
CA ASN A 147 5.90 0.66 -11.03
C ASN A 147 5.70 -0.68 -11.74
N SER A 148 6.66 -1.12 -12.54
CA SER A 148 6.61 -2.43 -13.18
C SER A 148 6.57 -3.56 -12.15
N LEU A 149 7.40 -3.50 -11.09
CA LEU A 149 7.36 -4.47 -10.00
C LEU A 149 6.03 -4.47 -9.25
N LEU A 150 5.41 -3.29 -9.04
CA LEU A 150 4.11 -3.18 -8.38
C LEU A 150 2.95 -3.73 -9.23
N THR A 151 3.09 -3.73 -10.57
CA THR A 151 2.05 -4.29 -11.45
C THR A 151 1.94 -5.81 -11.37
N THR A 152 2.93 -6.51 -10.83
CA THR A 152 2.84 -7.95 -10.55
C THR A 152 1.77 -8.31 -9.51
N VAL A 153 1.42 -7.35 -8.65
CA VAL A 153 0.45 -7.54 -7.57
C VAL A 153 -0.80 -6.65 -7.67
N GLY A 154 -1.01 -6.01 -8.84
CA GLY A 154 -2.19 -5.20 -9.07
C GLY A 154 -1.98 -4.07 -10.08
N THR A 155 -2.47 -2.87 -9.78
CA THR A 155 -2.26 -1.67 -10.57
C THR A 155 -1.33 -0.70 -9.85
N SER A 156 -0.53 0.06 -10.62
CA SER A 156 0.33 1.11 -10.08
C SER A 156 0.21 2.39 -10.90
N VAL A 157 0.21 3.53 -10.20
CA VAL A 157 0.24 4.86 -10.80
C VAL A 157 1.22 5.75 -10.03
N GLU A 158 1.78 6.75 -10.72
CA GLU A 158 2.62 7.76 -10.09
C GLU A 158 1.81 8.98 -9.67
N ALA A 159 2.15 9.54 -8.51
CA ALA A 159 1.58 10.80 -8.05
C ALA A 159 2.59 11.58 -7.19
N PRO A 160 2.40 12.90 -7.01
CA PRO A 160 3.16 13.67 -6.01
C PRO A 160 3.01 13.07 -4.60
N GLU A 161 4.09 13.10 -3.80
CA GLU A 161 4.08 12.53 -2.45
C GLU A 161 2.97 13.10 -1.56
N ASP A 162 2.67 14.39 -1.70
CA ASP A 162 1.62 15.08 -0.93
C ASP A 162 0.22 14.45 -1.10
N TYR A 163 0.00 13.66 -2.16
CA TYR A 163 -1.27 12.96 -2.37
C TYR A 163 -1.38 11.66 -1.58
N LEU A 164 -0.24 11.06 -1.15
CA LEU A 164 -0.24 9.71 -0.57
C LEU A 164 -1.04 9.61 0.73
N ASP A 165 -1.13 10.68 1.52
CA ASP A 165 -1.92 10.69 2.75
C ASP A 165 -3.43 10.67 2.43
N ALA A 166 -3.87 11.39 1.39
CA ALA A 166 -5.25 11.31 0.91
C ALA A 166 -5.53 9.95 0.24
N VAL A 167 -4.58 9.42 -0.54
CA VAL A 167 -4.64 8.08 -1.13
C VAL A 167 -4.82 7.02 -0.05
N SER A 168 -4.10 7.14 1.08
CA SER A 168 -4.27 6.23 2.22
C SER A 168 -5.71 6.21 2.72
N GLY A 169 -6.37 7.37 2.79
CA GLY A 169 -7.76 7.48 3.24
C GLY A 169 -8.79 6.88 2.27
N ILE A 170 -8.57 7.00 0.95
CA ILE A 170 -9.54 6.54 -0.06
C ILE A 170 -9.24 5.14 -0.63
N SER A 171 -7.98 4.71 -0.62
CA SER A 171 -7.55 3.44 -1.20
C SER A 171 -6.95 2.52 -0.13
N GLY A 172 -5.89 2.92 0.56
CA GLY A 172 -5.21 2.09 1.55
C GLY A 172 -6.16 1.53 2.62
N GLY A 173 -6.90 2.42 3.28
CA GLY A 173 -7.99 2.08 4.20
C GLY A 173 -9.34 1.88 3.52
N GLY A 174 -9.50 2.34 2.28
CA GLY A 174 -10.77 2.41 1.54
C GLY A 174 -11.42 1.05 1.30
N ILE A 175 -10.65 -0.01 1.19
CA ILE A 175 -11.18 -1.38 1.08
C ILE A 175 -12.11 -1.75 2.25
N ALA A 176 -11.88 -1.17 3.44
CA ALA A 176 -12.74 -1.38 4.61
C ALA A 176 -14.14 -0.80 4.42
N TYR A 177 -14.30 0.27 3.63
CA TYR A 177 -15.63 0.83 3.33
C TYR A 177 -16.46 -0.13 2.50
N PHE A 178 -15.85 -0.85 1.55
CA PHE A 178 -16.55 -1.88 0.78
C PHE A 178 -16.92 -3.08 1.65
N TYR A 179 -16.04 -3.52 2.56
CA TYR A 179 -16.38 -4.57 3.53
C TYR A 179 -17.57 -4.16 4.40
N PHE A 180 -17.57 -2.94 4.92
CA PHE A 180 -18.66 -2.39 5.71
C PHE A 180 -19.97 -2.32 4.92
N LEU A 181 -19.94 -1.87 3.67
CA LEU A 181 -21.13 -1.84 2.82
C LEU A 181 -21.70 -3.24 2.58
N VAL A 182 -20.85 -4.23 2.26
CA VAL A 182 -21.29 -5.62 2.09
C VAL A 182 -21.88 -6.17 3.40
N GLU A 183 -21.25 -5.90 4.54
CA GLU A 183 -21.75 -6.31 5.86
C GLU A 183 -23.15 -5.76 6.14
N VAL A 184 -23.32 -4.44 6.06
CA VAL A 184 -24.59 -3.77 6.36
C VAL A 184 -25.69 -4.19 5.39
N MET A 185 -25.38 -4.28 4.09
CA MET A 185 -26.36 -4.72 3.09
C MET A 185 -26.73 -6.20 3.25
N THR A 186 -25.81 -7.06 3.69
CA THR A 186 -26.11 -8.45 4.06
C THR A 186 -27.13 -8.49 5.20
N GLN A 187 -26.89 -7.72 6.27
CA GLN A 187 -27.83 -7.63 7.40
C GLN A 187 -29.21 -7.11 6.96
N ALA A 188 -29.24 -6.13 6.07
CA ALA A 188 -30.49 -5.63 5.49
C ALA A 188 -31.21 -6.72 4.68
N GLY A 189 -30.50 -7.49 3.85
CA GLY A 189 -31.07 -8.63 3.12
C GLY A 189 -31.68 -9.69 4.03
N VAL A 190 -31.02 -9.99 5.15
CA VAL A 190 -31.55 -10.92 6.17
C VAL A 190 -32.83 -10.38 6.80
N LYS A 191 -32.89 -9.06 7.07
CA LYS A 191 -34.13 -8.41 7.58
C LYS A 191 -35.29 -8.53 6.60
N GLU A 192 -35.02 -8.54 5.30
CA GLU A 192 -36.01 -8.76 4.25
C GLU A 192 -36.30 -10.23 3.95
N GLY A 193 -35.77 -11.16 4.76
CA GLY A 193 -36.07 -12.60 4.72
C GLY A 193 -35.12 -13.48 3.92
N LEU A 194 -33.98 -12.96 3.46
CA LEU A 194 -32.98 -13.77 2.77
C LEU A 194 -32.14 -14.60 3.77
N PRO A 195 -31.71 -15.81 3.40
CA PRO A 195 -30.64 -16.49 4.11
C PRO A 195 -29.34 -15.67 4.08
N VAL A 196 -28.61 -15.65 5.20
CA VAL A 196 -27.41 -14.79 5.35
C VAL A 196 -26.35 -15.10 4.30
N ASP A 197 -26.08 -16.38 4.05
CA ASP A 197 -25.06 -16.79 3.05
C ASP A 197 -25.46 -16.37 1.64
N LEU A 198 -26.73 -16.54 1.26
CA LEU A 198 -27.24 -16.09 -0.03
C LEU A 198 -27.09 -14.58 -0.20
N ALA A 199 -27.49 -13.79 0.81
CA ALA A 199 -27.37 -12.34 0.76
C ALA A 199 -25.91 -11.89 0.63
N ARG A 200 -25.02 -12.46 1.44
CA ARG A 200 -23.59 -12.16 1.40
C ARG A 200 -22.97 -12.47 0.03
N ASP A 201 -23.17 -13.69 -0.47
CA ASP A 201 -22.51 -14.15 -1.69
C ASP A 201 -22.97 -13.35 -2.92
N LEU A 202 -24.26 -13.00 -2.99
CA LEU A 202 -24.79 -12.11 -4.03
C LEU A 202 -24.18 -10.70 -3.95
N LEU A 203 -24.01 -10.15 -2.76
CA LEU A 203 -23.45 -8.81 -2.58
C LEU A 203 -21.95 -8.76 -2.89
N ILE A 204 -21.18 -9.80 -2.53
CA ILE A 204 -19.79 -9.90 -2.93
C ILE A 204 -19.68 -9.90 -4.45
N GLN A 205 -20.48 -10.74 -5.13
CA GLN A 205 -20.46 -10.81 -6.60
C GLN A 205 -20.93 -9.50 -7.25
N ALA A 206 -21.89 -8.81 -6.67
CA ALA A 206 -22.34 -7.50 -7.14
C ALA A 206 -21.24 -6.44 -7.02
N ALA A 207 -20.48 -6.44 -5.90
CA ALA A 207 -19.34 -5.53 -5.71
C ALA A 207 -18.22 -5.77 -6.74
N VAL A 208 -17.86 -7.04 -6.96
CA VAL A 208 -16.88 -7.44 -8.00
C VAL A 208 -17.35 -7.00 -9.37
N GLY A 209 -18.60 -7.32 -9.74
CA GLY A 209 -19.17 -6.96 -11.04
C GLY A 209 -19.23 -5.45 -11.28
N ALA A 210 -19.59 -4.67 -10.26
CA ALA A 210 -19.61 -3.20 -10.35
C ALA A 210 -18.19 -2.63 -10.58
N GLY A 211 -17.18 -3.15 -9.89
CA GLY A 211 -15.77 -2.78 -10.09
C GLY A 211 -15.30 -3.08 -11.53
N GLU A 212 -15.57 -4.29 -12.01
CA GLU A 212 -15.19 -4.70 -13.37
C GLU A 212 -15.93 -3.90 -14.46
N MET A 213 -17.21 -3.59 -14.27
CA MET A 213 -17.95 -2.75 -15.20
C MET A 213 -17.40 -1.32 -15.28
N MET A 214 -17.02 -0.73 -14.15
CA MET A 214 -16.36 0.59 -14.13
C MET A 214 -15.02 0.55 -14.85
N ARG A 215 -14.19 -0.48 -14.60
CA ARG A 215 -12.88 -0.66 -15.22
C ARG A 215 -12.99 -0.86 -16.73
N ALA A 216 -13.85 -1.77 -17.17
CA ALA A 216 -13.98 -2.13 -18.57
C ALA A 216 -14.60 -1.02 -19.43
N SER A 217 -15.57 -0.26 -18.89
CA SER A 217 -16.26 0.78 -19.64
C SER A 217 -15.55 2.14 -19.63
N GLY A 218 -14.75 2.43 -18.61
CA GLY A 218 -14.17 3.76 -18.39
C GLY A 218 -15.22 4.88 -18.15
N ARG A 219 -16.50 4.51 -18.01
CA ARG A 219 -17.59 5.47 -17.84
C ARG A 219 -17.64 5.99 -16.42
N HIS A 220 -18.16 7.20 -16.26
CA HIS A 220 -18.35 7.80 -14.96
C HIS A 220 -19.31 6.95 -14.09
N PRO A 221 -19.01 6.67 -12.80
CA PRO A 221 -19.86 5.84 -11.93
C PRO A 221 -21.31 6.28 -11.85
N ALA A 222 -21.59 7.59 -11.91
CA ALA A 222 -22.96 8.12 -11.91
C ALA A 222 -23.75 7.67 -13.14
N GLN A 223 -23.12 7.58 -14.32
CA GLN A 223 -23.79 7.11 -15.54
C GLN A 223 -24.15 5.61 -15.44
N LEU A 224 -23.21 4.79 -14.93
CA LEU A 224 -23.47 3.36 -14.73
C LEU A 224 -24.57 3.14 -13.68
N ARG A 225 -24.62 3.97 -12.65
CA ARG A 225 -25.69 3.96 -11.66
C ARG A 225 -27.06 4.31 -12.30
N GLU A 226 -27.12 5.32 -13.17
CA GLU A 226 -28.35 5.70 -13.87
C GLU A 226 -28.87 4.60 -14.78
N ASP A 227 -27.99 3.82 -15.44
CA ASP A 227 -28.40 2.72 -16.31
C ASP A 227 -29.20 1.63 -15.55
N VAL A 228 -28.94 1.43 -14.26
CA VAL A 228 -29.65 0.44 -13.43
C VAL A 228 -30.82 1.03 -12.66
N MET A 229 -31.11 2.34 -12.81
CA MET A 229 -32.17 3.07 -12.12
C MET A 229 -33.35 3.32 -13.06
N SER A 230 -34.20 2.30 -13.26
CA SER A 230 -35.42 2.47 -14.05
C SER A 230 -36.47 3.35 -13.35
N ARG A 231 -37.27 4.10 -14.13
CA ARG A 231 -38.34 4.95 -13.60
C ARG A 231 -39.36 4.12 -12.82
N GLY A 232 -39.60 4.47 -11.54
CA GLY A 232 -40.50 3.72 -10.67
C GLY A 232 -39.98 2.37 -10.18
N GLY A 233 -38.71 2.01 -10.50
CA GLY A 233 -38.09 0.74 -10.08
C GLY A 233 -37.64 0.72 -8.63
N GLN A 234 -37.24 -0.45 -8.17
CA GLN A 234 -36.74 -0.69 -6.80
C GLN A 234 -35.46 0.11 -6.50
N THR A 235 -34.54 0.17 -7.44
CA THR A 235 -33.25 0.83 -7.26
C THR A 235 -33.40 2.33 -6.99
N ILE A 236 -34.26 3.03 -7.73
CA ILE A 236 -34.48 4.46 -7.49
C ILE A 236 -35.17 4.72 -6.14
N ALA A 237 -36.03 3.81 -5.67
CA ALA A 237 -36.64 3.90 -4.35
C ALA A 237 -35.58 3.76 -3.24
N ALA A 238 -34.66 2.80 -3.38
CA ALA A 238 -33.52 2.61 -2.46
C ALA A 238 -32.60 3.85 -2.43
N PHE A 239 -32.25 4.41 -3.60
CA PHE A 239 -31.39 5.62 -3.65
C PHE A 239 -32.02 6.84 -2.99
N ARG A 240 -33.36 7.01 -3.08
CA ARG A 240 -34.05 8.08 -2.34
C ARG A 240 -33.88 7.97 -0.83
N GLU A 241 -33.85 6.76 -0.27
CA GLU A 241 -33.60 6.55 1.15
C GLU A 241 -32.14 6.84 1.51
N LEU A 242 -31.15 6.44 0.68
CA LEU A 242 -29.75 6.78 0.89
C LEU A 242 -29.50 8.28 0.90
N GLU A 243 -30.11 9.04 -0.04
CA GLU A 243 -30.02 10.50 -0.08
C GLU A 243 -30.75 11.14 1.12
N ARG A 244 -31.93 10.62 1.53
CA ARG A 244 -32.64 11.11 2.72
C ARG A 244 -31.85 10.97 4.00
N HIS A 245 -30.99 9.94 4.10
CA HIS A 245 -30.13 9.69 5.24
C HIS A 245 -28.72 10.29 5.10
N ASN A 246 -28.49 11.15 4.11
CA ASN A 246 -27.23 11.87 3.90
C ASN A 246 -26.01 10.92 3.84
N VAL A 247 -26.14 9.72 3.24
CA VAL A 247 -25.05 8.75 3.15
C VAL A 247 -23.85 9.34 2.39
N ARG A 248 -24.10 10.25 1.45
CA ARG A 248 -23.06 10.97 0.72
C ARG A 248 -22.17 11.79 1.67
N ASP A 249 -22.76 12.61 2.54
CA ASP A 249 -22.02 13.46 3.46
C ASP A 249 -21.23 12.61 4.48
N ALA A 250 -21.85 11.52 4.96
CA ALA A 250 -21.17 10.57 5.86
C ALA A 250 -19.89 9.97 5.24
N LEU A 251 -19.90 9.66 3.93
CA LEU A 251 -18.71 9.16 3.24
C LEU A 251 -17.66 10.27 3.03
N PHE A 252 -18.06 11.51 2.76
CA PHE A 252 -17.13 12.64 2.70
C PHE A 252 -16.45 12.85 4.05
N ASP A 253 -17.20 12.86 5.15
CA ASP A 253 -16.67 13.03 6.50
C ASP A 253 -15.74 11.88 6.89
N ALA A 254 -16.07 10.64 6.53
CA ALA A 254 -15.21 9.48 6.81
C ALA A 254 -13.85 9.60 6.10
N VAL A 255 -13.83 9.99 4.83
CA VAL A 255 -12.58 10.18 4.07
C VAL A 255 -11.78 11.37 4.64
N ALA A 256 -12.44 12.48 4.97
CA ALA A 256 -11.79 13.65 5.58
C ALA A 256 -11.15 13.29 6.93
N ALA A 257 -11.84 12.54 7.77
CA ALA A 257 -11.32 12.08 9.06
C ALA A 257 -10.08 11.16 8.88
N ALA A 258 -10.13 10.24 7.93
CA ALA A 258 -9.01 9.35 7.62
C ALA A 258 -7.78 10.14 7.15
N HIS A 259 -7.97 11.12 6.25
CA HIS A 259 -6.91 12.00 5.77
C HIS A 259 -6.30 12.84 6.89
N ALA A 260 -7.14 13.47 7.75
CA ALA A 260 -6.67 14.24 8.90
C ALA A 260 -5.81 13.39 9.83
N ARG A 261 -6.24 12.15 10.12
CA ARG A 261 -5.48 11.23 10.96
C ARG A 261 -4.14 10.82 10.33
N GLY A 262 -4.09 10.62 9.02
CA GLY A 262 -2.85 10.35 8.27
C GLY A 262 -1.81 11.47 8.47
N ARG A 263 -2.23 12.72 8.35
CA ARG A 263 -1.38 13.90 8.56
C ARG A 263 -0.88 14.04 10.02
N GLU A 264 -1.74 13.75 11.00
CA GLU A 264 -1.31 13.73 12.41
C GLU A 264 -0.21 12.69 12.65
N LEU A 265 -0.36 11.49 12.10
CA LEU A 265 0.64 10.42 12.23
C LEU A 265 1.97 10.81 11.57
N ALA A 266 1.95 11.41 10.39
CA ALA A 266 3.14 11.91 9.71
C ALA A 266 3.85 12.98 10.54
N SER A 267 3.12 13.96 11.08
CA SER A 267 3.68 15.02 11.93
C SER A 267 4.29 14.48 13.23
N GLN A 268 3.67 13.47 13.85
CA GLN A 268 4.23 12.82 15.05
C GLN A 268 5.55 12.13 14.74
N SER A 269 5.63 11.40 13.62
CA SER A 269 6.85 10.70 13.19
C SER A 269 8.01 11.67 12.90
N GLU A 270 7.73 12.85 12.37
CA GLU A 270 8.73 13.90 12.16
C GLU A 270 9.25 14.48 13.48
N LEU A 271 8.37 14.70 14.46
CA LEU A 271 8.74 15.20 15.78
C LEU A 271 9.63 14.20 16.54
N ASP A 272 9.26 12.92 16.53
CA ASP A 272 10.03 11.84 17.16
C ASP A 272 11.43 11.70 16.51
N SER A 273 11.52 11.90 15.19
CA SER A 273 12.80 11.87 14.48
C SER A 273 13.73 13.04 14.83
N ARG A 274 13.17 14.21 15.13
CA ARG A 274 13.95 15.40 15.56
C ARG A 274 14.45 15.24 17.00
N GLN A 275 13.64 14.66 17.88
CA GLN A 275 14.03 14.43 19.28
C GLN A 275 15.13 13.37 19.40
N SER A 276 15.08 12.30 18.60
CA SER A 276 16.14 11.29 18.61
C SER A 276 17.48 11.80 18.06
N LYS A 277 17.50 12.80 17.17
CA LYS A 277 18.74 13.46 16.73
C LYS A 277 19.34 14.34 17.81
N SER A 278 18.53 15.13 18.53
CA SER A 278 19.05 16.01 19.60
C SER A 278 19.66 15.24 20.75
N THR A 279 19.13 14.07 21.10
CA THR A 279 19.67 13.22 22.18
C THR A 279 20.99 12.52 21.77
N ASN A 280 21.19 12.24 20.50
CA ASN A 280 22.45 11.65 20.01
C ASN A 280 23.57 12.70 19.88
N ASP A 281 23.23 13.94 19.52
CA ASP A 281 24.21 15.03 19.45
C ASP A 281 24.68 15.50 20.83
N GLU A 282 23.82 15.43 21.85
CA GLU A 282 24.20 15.76 23.26
C GLU A 282 25.07 14.68 23.92
N ASN A 283 25.03 13.43 23.45
CA ASN A 283 25.86 12.34 23.95
C ASN A 283 27.20 12.19 23.20
N ALA A 284 27.44 12.97 22.16
CA ALA A 284 28.69 13.05 21.41
C ALA A 284 29.56 14.21 21.94
N GLU A 285 29.86 14.27 23.26
CA GLU A 285 30.89 15.16 23.78
C GLU A 285 32.29 14.63 23.37
N PRO A 286 33.20 15.50 22.92
CA PRO A 286 34.52 15.09 22.47
C PRO A 286 35.39 14.70 23.69
N VAL A 287 35.98 13.53 23.58
CA VAL A 287 37.15 13.11 24.42
C VAL A 287 38.40 13.76 23.93
#